data_482c57def239d80f221a2d43dda0a396
#
_entry.id   482c57def239d80f221a2d43dda0a396
#
_cell.length_a   1.000
_cell.length_b   1.000
_cell.length_c   1.000
_cell.angle_alpha   90.00
_cell.angle_beta   90.00
_cell.angle_gamma   90.00
#
_symmetry.space_group_name_H-M   'P 1'
#
loop_
_entity.id
_entity.type
_entity.pdbx_description
1 polymer ?
#
loop_
_entity_poly.entity_id
_entity_poly.type
_entity_poly.pdbx_seq_one_letter_code
_entity_poly.pdbx_strand_id
1 'polypeptide(L)'
;MLKELNDVIDYIEEHLTDDLSLEVISEYAGVSDYHFRKIFLYLSGLTLSEYIKNRRLSEASMDLLNGEKVTDVAFKYGYQSMDGFTRAFKKWSGLLPSDVIKNGVGKTFPKLSFIITVKGGNNMEFRIEEKPAFNLVGVSKRVPMQFEGVNNEIVKLAQSITDKQREEMHSLQNIEPYEIISASYESDTNFMKEEGYLTHLIGVLTTKNEVSDLLEKVPVEACTWAVFPSEGPFPSTLQEKMAKIYSEWLPASNYEVLNLPSFSFTKMKEIRETYAYSEVWIPVKKK
;
A
#
# COMPACT_ATOMS: atom_id res chain seq x y z
N MET A 1 -4.42 14.81 -7.14
CA MET A 1 -4.62 13.44 -6.60
C MET A 1 -5.89 12.76 -7.10
N LEU A 2 -7.13 13.32 -6.96
CA LEU A 2 -8.32 12.64 -7.51
C LEU A 2 -8.31 12.51 -9.02
N LYS A 3 -7.81 13.54 -9.71
CA LYS A 3 -7.62 13.50 -11.15
C LYS A 3 -6.62 12.39 -11.50
N GLU A 4 -5.48 12.37 -10.85
CA GLU A 4 -4.42 11.40 -11.07
C GLU A 4 -4.89 9.96 -10.78
N LEU A 5 -5.70 9.75 -9.74
CA LEU A 5 -6.31 8.45 -9.47
C LEU A 5 -7.25 8.01 -10.59
N ASN A 6 -8.08 8.92 -11.11
CA ASN A 6 -8.95 8.62 -12.25
C ASN A 6 -8.15 8.46 -13.55
N ASP A 7 -7.09 9.24 -13.77
CA ASP A 7 -6.19 9.09 -14.92
C ASP A 7 -5.53 7.68 -14.91
N VAL A 8 -5.15 7.17 -13.72
CA VAL A 8 -4.66 5.77 -13.59
C VAL A 8 -5.75 4.76 -13.90
N ILE A 9 -6.98 4.99 -13.44
CA ILE A 9 -8.11 4.10 -13.78
C ILE A 9 -8.34 4.09 -15.29
N ASP A 10 -8.33 5.25 -15.93
CA ASP A 10 -8.50 5.38 -17.39
C ASP A 10 -7.40 4.63 -18.14
N TYR A 11 -6.13 4.81 -17.72
CA TYR A 11 -5.00 4.06 -18.27
C TYR A 11 -5.18 2.54 -18.13
N ILE A 12 -5.59 2.06 -16.95
CA ILE A 12 -5.84 0.62 -16.74
C ILE A 12 -6.94 0.10 -17.68
N GLU A 13 -8.03 0.84 -17.80
CA GLU A 13 -9.16 0.44 -18.65
C GLU A 13 -8.78 0.36 -20.13
N GLU A 14 -7.95 1.28 -20.59
CA GLU A 14 -7.46 1.31 -21.97
C GLU A 14 -6.47 0.16 -22.27
N HIS A 15 -5.83 -0.41 -21.23
CA HIS A 15 -4.77 -1.42 -21.35
C HIS A 15 -5.13 -2.76 -20.67
N LEU A 16 -6.42 -3.07 -20.50
CA LEU A 16 -6.85 -4.31 -19.84
C LEU A 16 -6.36 -5.59 -20.56
N THR A 17 -6.13 -5.52 -21.86
CA THR A 17 -5.63 -6.65 -22.67
C THR A 17 -4.12 -6.71 -22.76
N ASP A 18 -3.42 -5.67 -22.31
CA ASP A 18 -1.97 -5.52 -22.42
C ASP A 18 -1.26 -5.87 -21.11
N ASP A 19 0.06 -5.89 -21.16
CA ASP A 19 0.88 -5.94 -19.95
C ASP A 19 0.92 -4.54 -19.32
N LEU A 20 0.28 -4.42 -18.17
CA LEU A 20 0.26 -3.16 -17.40
C LEU A 20 1.61 -2.94 -16.70
N SER A 21 2.22 -1.77 -16.92
CA SER A 21 3.46 -1.36 -16.25
C SER A 21 3.16 -0.59 -14.96
N LEU A 22 3.77 -1.06 -13.86
CA LEU A 22 3.71 -0.36 -12.58
C LEU A 22 4.45 0.98 -12.60
N GLU A 23 5.52 1.06 -13.37
CA GLU A 23 6.27 2.31 -13.55
C GLU A 23 5.37 3.39 -14.14
N VAL A 24 4.63 3.04 -15.20
CA VAL A 24 3.68 3.95 -15.83
C VAL A 24 2.54 4.32 -14.88
N ILE A 25 2.01 3.36 -14.13
CA ILE A 25 0.98 3.61 -13.11
C ILE A 25 1.50 4.57 -12.03
N SER A 26 2.72 4.37 -11.56
CA SER A 26 3.38 5.23 -10.56
C SER A 26 3.61 6.64 -11.09
N GLU A 27 4.01 6.76 -12.36
CA GLU A 27 4.20 8.04 -13.03
C GLU A 27 2.89 8.83 -13.14
N TYR A 28 1.79 8.20 -13.58
CA TYR A 28 0.47 8.81 -13.59
C TYR A 28 -0.02 9.19 -12.19
N ALA A 29 0.24 8.34 -11.20
CA ALA A 29 -0.16 8.56 -9.82
C ALA A 29 0.67 9.65 -9.11
N GLY A 30 1.87 9.98 -9.61
CA GLY A 30 2.80 10.93 -8.99
C GLY A 30 3.33 10.48 -7.63
N VAL A 31 3.25 9.17 -7.32
CA VAL A 31 3.72 8.56 -6.08
C VAL A 31 4.31 7.17 -6.40
N SER A 32 5.14 6.62 -5.49
CA SER A 32 5.67 5.26 -5.70
C SER A 32 4.53 4.22 -5.80
N ASP A 33 4.80 3.11 -6.50
CA ASP A 33 3.87 2.00 -6.69
C ASP A 33 3.32 1.47 -5.36
N TYR A 34 4.15 1.38 -4.33
CA TYR A 34 3.77 0.97 -2.99
C TYR A 34 2.76 1.93 -2.36
N HIS A 35 3.02 3.25 -2.42
CA HIS A 35 2.11 4.25 -1.90
C HIS A 35 0.81 4.28 -2.69
N PHE A 36 0.88 4.20 -4.03
CA PHE A 36 -0.31 4.15 -4.87
C PHE A 36 -1.21 2.97 -4.52
N ARG A 37 -0.66 1.77 -4.37
CA ARG A 37 -1.44 0.58 -4.03
C ARG A 37 -2.09 0.68 -2.65
N LYS A 38 -1.40 1.28 -1.66
CA LYS A 38 -2.02 1.58 -0.36
C LYS A 38 -3.18 2.56 -0.50
N ILE A 39 -2.97 3.66 -1.22
CA ILE A 39 -4.02 4.66 -1.48
C ILE A 39 -5.21 3.98 -2.17
N PHE A 40 -4.94 3.21 -3.21
CA PHE A 40 -5.97 2.52 -3.97
C PHE A 40 -6.80 1.56 -3.09
N LEU A 41 -6.13 0.71 -2.31
CA LEU A 41 -6.80 -0.22 -1.38
C LEU A 41 -7.67 0.54 -0.37
N TYR A 42 -7.14 1.58 0.27
CA TYR A 42 -7.89 2.33 1.28
C TYR A 42 -9.09 3.09 0.70
N LEU A 43 -9.00 3.55 -0.55
CA LEU A 43 -10.09 4.27 -1.21
C LEU A 43 -11.14 3.32 -1.80
N SER A 44 -10.74 2.22 -2.42
CA SER A 44 -11.64 1.33 -3.16
C SER A 44 -12.09 0.11 -2.34
N GLY A 45 -11.37 -0.24 -1.26
CA GLY A 45 -11.57 -1.49 -0.52
C GLY A 45 -11.10 -2.74 -1.27
N LEU A 46 -10.39 -2.58 -2.39
CA LEU A 46 -9.87 -3.66 -3.24
C LEU A 46 -8.38 -3.44 -3.48
N THR A 47 -7.63 -4.50 -3.61
CA THR A 47 -6.28 -4.37 -4.14
C THR A 47 -6.31 -4.03 -5.63
N LEU A 48 -5.25 -3.40 -6.13
CA LEU A 48 -5.19 -2.99 -7.54
C LEU A 48 -5.26 -4.18 -8.49
N SER A 49 -4.64 -5.31 -8.13
CA SER A 49 -4.68 -6.53 -8.92
C SER A 49 -6.06 -7.21 -8.91
N GLU A 50 -6.77 -7.18 -7.78
CA GLU A 50 -8.18 -7.62 -7.73
C GLU A 50 -9.07 -6.77 -8.62
N TYR A 51 -8.88 -5.46 -8.61
CA TYR A 51 -9.59 -4.56 -9.51
C TYR A 51 -9.37 -4.94 -10.97
N ILE A 52 -8.12 -5.01 -11.41
CA ILE A 52 -7.78 -5.35 -12.80
C ILE A 52 -8.31 -6.73 -13.18
N LYS A 53 -8.15 -7.72 -12.31
CA LYS A 53 -8.69 -9.06 -12.53
C LYS A 53 -10.20 -9.05 -12.70
N ASN A 54 -10.92 -8.33 -11.83
CA ASN A 54 -12.37 -8.21 -11.90
C ASN A 54 -12.80 -7.51 -13.19
N ARG A 55 -12.08 -6.45 -13.60
CA ARG A 55 -12.36 -5.75 -14.86
C ARG A 55 -12.11 -6.65 -16.07
N ARG A 56 -10.98 -7.34 -16.14
CA ARG A 56 -10.66 -8.31 -17.20
C ARG A 56 -11.73 -9.40 -17.32
N LEU A 57 -12.18 -9.97 -16.20
CA LEU A 57 -13.23 -10.99 -16.19
C LEU A 57 -14.60 -10.41 -16.59
N SER A 58 -14.86 -9.15 -16.25
CA SER A 58 -16.07 -8.45 -16.67
C SER A 58 -16.10 -8.22 -18.19
N GLU A 59 -15.02 -7.71 -18.76
CA GLU A 59 -14.91 -7.50 -20.21
C GLU A 59 -14.92 -8.86 -20.96
N ALA A 60 -14.22 -9.88 -20.42
CA ALA A 60 -14.30 -11.24 -20.95
C ALA A 60 -15.74 -11.79 -20.95
N SER A 61 -16.54 -11.48 -19.92
CA SER A 61 -17.96 -11.86 -19.88
C SER A 61 -18.76 -11.20 -20.99
N MET A 62 -18.45 -9.95 -21.34
CA MET A 62 -19.10 -9.23 -22.44
C MET A 62 -18.70 -9.80 -23.80
N ASP A 63 -17.41 -10.12 -24.00
CA ASP A 63 -16.94 -10.76 -25.22
C ASP A 63 -17.59 -12.14 -25.45
N LEU A 64 -17.74 -12.94 -24.38
CA LEU A 64 -18.45 -14.23 -24.44
C LEU A 64 -19.92 -14.06 -24.80
N LEU A 65 -20.60 -13.03 -24.26
CA LEU A 65 -21.99 -12.71 -24.63
C LEU A 65 -22.11 -12.29 -26.09
N ASN A 66 -21.07 -11.65 -26.66
CA ASN A 66 -20.99 -11.30 -28.08
C ASN A 66 -20.63 -12.48 -28.97
N GLY A 67 -20.41 -13.67 -28.39
CA GLY A 67 -20.18 -14.93 -29.13
C GLY A 67 -18.71 -15.18 -29.46
N GLU A 68 -17.76 -14.47 -28.86
CA GLU A 68 -16.33 -14.78 -29.02
C GLU A 68 -15.99 -16.16 -28.44
N LYS A 69 -15.01 -16.83 -29.03
CA LYS A 69 -14.58 -18.16 -28.60
C LYS A 69 -13.89 -18.09 -27.24
N VAL A 70 -14.21 -19.02 -26.34
CA VAL A 70 -13.63 -19.09 -25.00
C VAL A 70 -12.10 -19.07 -24.98
N THR A 71 -11.48 -19.77 -25.97
CA THR A 71 -10.02 -19.80 -26.15
C THR A 71 -9.46 -18.41 -26.43
N ASP A 72 -10.07 -17.68 -27.35
CA ASP A 72 -9.59 -16.39 -27.82
C ASP A 72 -9.73 -15.35 -26.71
N VAL A 73 -10.88 -15.37 -26.02
CA VAL A 73 -11.14 -14.53 -24.83
C VAL A 73 -10.13 -14.82 -23.71
N ALA A 74 -9.82 -16.10 -23.43
CA ALA A 74 -8.87 -16.44 -22.39
C ALA A 74 -7.49 -15.82 -22.65
N PHE A 75 -6.97 -15.96 -23.88
CA PHE A 75 -5.66 -15.38 -24.23
C PHE A 75 -5.68 -13.85 -24.31
N LYS A 76 -6.77 -13.25 -24.84
CA LYS A 76 -6.97 -11.80 -24.90
C LYS A 76 -6.81 -11.14 -23.54
N TYR A 77 -7.29 -11.77 -22.47
CA TYR A 77 -7.20 -11.23 -21.12
C TYR A 77 -6.02 -11.79 -20.29
N GLY A 78 -4.97 -12.28 -20.96
CA GLY A 78 -3.68 -12.62 -20.36
C GLY A 78 -3.62 -13.96 -19.64
N TYR A 79 -4.58 -14.86 -19.83
CA TYR A 79 -4.51 -16.22 -19.28
C TYR A 79 -3.63 -17.13 -20.13
N GLN A 80 -2.74 -17.87 -19.49
CA GLN A 80 -1.80 -18.78 -20.16
C GLN A 80 -2.46 -20.10 -20.59
N SER A 81 -3.68 -20.39 -20.11
CA SER A 81 -4.42 -21.59 -20.45
C SER A 81 -5.93 -21.38 -20.30
N MET A 82 -6.69 -22.10 -21.11
CA MET A 82 -8.15 -22.13 -21.03
C MET A 82 -8.64 -22.66 -19.68
N ASP A 83 -7.96 -23.65 -19.09
CA ASP A 83 -8.32 -24.20 -17.78
C ASP A 83 -8.14 -23.19 -16.67
N GLY A 84 -7.04 -22.41 -16.72
CA GLY A 84 -6.79 -21.32 -15.78
C GLY A 84 -7.87 -20.24 -15.86
N PHE A 85 -8.22 -19.82 -17.08
CA PHE A 85 -9.30 -18.88 -17.31
C PHE A 85 -10.65 -19.42 -16.81
N THR A 86 -11.02 -20.64 -17.19
CA THR A 86 -12.30 -21.26 -16.82
C THR A 86 -12.47 -21.31 -15.30
N ARG A 87 -11.42 -21.71 -14.56
CA ARG A 87 -11.45 -21.74 -13.10
C ARG A 87 -11.60 -20.34 -12.50
N ALA A 88 -10.84 -19.37 -12.99
CA ALA A 88 -10.91 -17.98 -12.51
C ALA A 88 -12.27 -17.37 -12.81
N PHE A 89 -12.78 -17.54 -14.03
CA PHE A 89 -14.08 -17.06 -14.46
C PHE A 89 -15.22 -17.66 -13.65
N LYS A 90 -15.21 -18.99 -13.46
CA LYS A 90 -16.22 -19.68 -12.63
C LYS A 90 -16.17 -19.23 -11.16
N LYS A 91 -14.97 -19.07 -10.61
CA LYS A 91 -14.82 -18.56 -9.22
C LYS A 91 -15.39 -17.14 -9.09
N TRP A 92 -15.19 -16.29 -10.07
CA TRP A 92 -15.65 -14.91 -10.06
C TRP A 92 -17.13 -14.75 -10.39
N SER A 93 -17.63 -15.39 -11.45
CA SER A 93 -19.00 -15.21 -11.95
C SER A 93 -20.00 -16.20 -11.36
N GLY A 94 -19.54 -17.37 -10.93
CA GLY A 94 -20.38 -18.52 -10.60
C GLY A 94 -20.77 -19.36 -11.83
N LEU A 95 -20.46 -18.92 -13.06
CA LEU A 95 -20.84 -19.54 -14.32
C LEU A 95 -19.61 -20.09 -15.05
N LEU A 96 -19.83 -21.10 -15.91
CA LEU A 96 -18.81 -21.49 -16.88
C LEU A 96 -18.81 -20.52 -18.07
N PRO A 97 -17.67 -20.25 -18.71
CA PRO A 97 -17.61 -19.42 -19.92
C PRO A 97 -18.55 -19.92 -21.04
N SER A 98 -18.65 -21.25 -21.21
CA SER A 98 -19.57 -21.88 -22.16
C SER A 98 -21.04 -21.64 -21.83
N ASP A 99 -21.37 -21.55 -20.55
CA ASP A 99 -22.76 -21.31 -20.11
C ASP A 99 -23.18 -19.87 -20.40
N VAL A 100 -22.24 -18.92 -20.32
CA VAL A 100 -22.49 -17.52 -20.69
C VAL A 100 -22.90 -17.44 -22.17
N ILE A 101 -22.14 -18.07 -23.07
CA ILE A 101 -22.46 -18.11 -24.50
C ILE A 101 -23.82 -18.79 -24.74
N LYS A 102 -24.06 -19.93 -24.07
CA LYS A 102 -25.25 -20.72 -24.28
C LYS A 102 -26.52 -20.06 -23.75
N ASN A 103 -26.43 -19.44 -22.59
CA ASN A 103 -27.61 -18.96 -21.86
C ASN A 103 -27.83 -17.45 -22.04
N GLY A 104 -26.86 -16.72 -22.60
CA GLY A 104 -26.92 -15.26 -22.75
C GLY A 104 -26.93 -14.50 -21.42
N VAL A 105 -26.36 -15.10 -20.35
CA VAL A 105 -26.32 -14.50 -19.01
C VAL A 105 -24.86 -14.34 -18.60
N GLY A 106 -24.45 -13.10 -18.35
CA GLY A 106 -23.11 -12.76 -17.90
C GLY A 106 -23.12 -12.04 -16.55
N LYS A 107 -21.93 -11.77 -16.06
CA LYS A 107 -21.70 -10.95 -14.86
C LYS A 107 -20.82 -9.77 -15.25
N THR A 108 -21.04 -8.61 -14.64
CA THR A 108 -20.24 -7.40 -14.87
C THR A 108 -19.67 -6.89 -13.55
N PHE A 109 -18.54 -6.22 -13.65
CA PHE A 109 -17.91 -5.44 -12.60
C PHE A 109 -17.64 -4.05 -13.18
N PRO A 110 -18.31 -2.99 -12.68
CA PRO A 110 -18.21 -1.66 -13.30
C PRO A 110 -16.82 -1.05 -13.08
N LYS A 111 -16.42 -0.19 -14.00
CA LYS A 111 -15.24 0.68 -13.84
C LYS A 111 -15.39 1.51 -12.58
N LEU A 112 -14.32 1.61 -11.79
CA LEU A 112 -14.26 2.52 -10.65
C LEU A 112 -14.12 3.97 -11.11
N SER A 113 -14.71 4.87 -10.33
CA SER A 113 -14.49 6.30 -10.45
C SER A 113 -14.36 6.89 -9.06
N PHE A 114 -13.28 7.61 -8.82
CA PHE A 114 -13.04 8.30 -7.56
C PHE A 114 -13.72 9.65 -7.58
N ILE A 115 -14.67 9.85 -6.67
CA ILE A 115 -15.39 11.12 -6.50
C ILE A 115 -15.28 11.59 -5.06
N ILE A 116 -15.20 12.91 -4.85
CA ILE A 116 -15.28 13.47 -3.50
C ILE A 116 -16.75 13.55 -3.11
N THR A 117 -17.12 12.87 -2.04
CA THR A 117 -18.37 13.11 -1.33
C THR A 117 -18.06 13.90 -0.07
N VAL A 118 -18.44 15.17 -0.03
CA VAL A 118 -18.27 15.99 1.19
C VAL A 118 -19.32 15.55 2.20
N LYS A 119 -18.90 14.76 3.18
CA LYS A 119 -19.66 14.52 4.41
C LYS A 119 -19.08 15.42 5.50
N GLY A 120 -19.88 15.88 6.46
CA GLY A 120 -19.46 16.82 7.52
C GLY A 120 -18.10 16.47 8.12
N GLY A 121 -17.24 17.47 8.24
CA GLY A 121 -15.82 17.30 8.52
C GLY A 121 -15.53 16.61 9.85
N ASN A 122 -14.92 15.46 9.78
CA ASN A 122 -14.20 14.90 10.92
C ASN A 122 -12.86 15.64 11.03
N ASN A 123 -12.64 16.30 12.16
CA ASN A 123 -11.36 16.93 12.43
C ASN A 123 -10.27 15.85 12.52
N MET A 124 -9.31 15.93 11.60
CA MET A 124 -8.11 15.11 11.69
C MET A 124 -6.98 15.96 12.24
N GLU A 125 -6.48 15.60 13.42
CA GLU A 125 -5.30 16.24 13.98
C GLU A 125 -4.08 15.81 13.19
N PHE A 126 -3.29 16.78 12.76
CA PHE A 126 -1.97 16.59 12.17
C PHE A 126 -1.09 17.81 12.48
N ARG A 127 0.21 17.61 12.35
CA ARG A 127 1.18 18.70 12.39
C ARG A 127 2.19 18.55 11.25
N ILE A 128 2.78 19.66 10.90
CA ILE A 128 3.85 19.69 9.88
C ILE A 128 5.16 19.98 10.61
N GLU A 129 6.15 19.14 10.37
CA GLU A 129 7.50 19.28 10.94
C GLU A 129 8.54 19.26 9.83
N GLU A 130 9.53 20.13 9.94
CA GLU A 130 10.72 20.06 9.11
C GLU A 130 11.82 19.31 9.88
N LYS A 131 12.41 18.32 9.22
CA LYS A 131 13.53 17.56 9.77
C LYS A 131 14.77 17.77 8.93
N PRO A 132 15.95 17.96 9.55
CA PRO A 132 17.23 17.91 8.85
C PRO A 132 17.44 16.49 8.29
N ALA A 133 18.44 16.31 7.45
CA ALA A 133 18.85 14.97 7.03
C ALA A 133 19.23 14.11 8.24
N PHE A 134 18.78 12.85 8.23
CA PHE A 134 19.04 11.88 9.29
C PHE A 134 19.15 10.47 8.71
N ASN A 135 19.45 9.49 9.54
CA ASN A 135 19.46 8.09 9.15
C ASN A 135 18.40 7.33 9.95
N LEU A 136 17.67 6.42 9.27
CA LEU A 136 16.98 5.33 9.92
C LEU A 136 18.01 4.23 10.16
N VAL A 137 18.18 3.81 11.41
CA VAL A 137 19.17 2.80 11.79
C VAL A 137 18.48 1.71 12.59
N GLY A 138 18.62 0.46 12.15
CA GLY A 138 17.94 -0.64 12.82
C GLY A 138 18.17 -2.00 12.19
N VAL A 139 17.33 -2.94 12.55
CA VAL A 139 17.31 -4.29 11.98
C VAL A 139 16.24 -4.35 10.90
N SER A 140 16.62 -4.80 9.73
CA SER A 140 15.72 -4.88 8.59
C SER A 140 15.56 -6.31 8.09
N LYS A 141 14.49 -6.54 7.36
CA LYS A 141 14.21 -7.80 6.66
C LYS A 141 13.34 -7.57 5.44
N ARG A 142 13.60 -8.32 4.38
CA ARG A 142 12.64 -8.46 3.28
C ARG A 142 11.43 -9.26 3.77
N VAL A 143 10.26 -8.64 3.78
CA VAL A 143 9.02 -9.25 4.22
C VAL A 143 8.00 -9.25 3.09
N PRO A 144 7.11 -10.26 3.04
CA PRO A 144 6.04 -10.26 2.05
C PRO A 144 5.18 -9.02 2.24
N MET A 145 4.75 -8.44 1.12
CA MET A 145 3.80 -7.34 1.14
C MET A 145 2.43 -7.86 1.57
N GLN A 146 1.90 -7.29 2.63
CA GLN A 146 0.60 -7.66 3.17
C GLN A 146 -0.19 -6.40 3.47
N PHE A 147 -1.39 -6.29 2.89
CA PHE A 147 -2.24 -5.12 3.04
C PHE A 147 -3.25 -5.25 4.17
N GLU A 148 -3.62 -6.48 4.54
CA GLU A 148 -4.59 -6.77 5.60
C GLU A 148 -4.00 -7.67 6.69
N GLY A 149 -4.43 -7.44 7.93
CA GLY A 149 -4.06 -8.24 9.08
C GLY A 149 -2.63 -8.01 9.59
N VAL A 150 -2.15 -8.94 10.41
CA VAL A 150 -0.82 -8.88 11.05
C VAL A 150 0.20 -9.59 10.17
N ASN A 151 1.25 -8.89 9.78
CA ASN A 151 2.37 -9.51 9.07
C ASN A 151 3.28 -10.25 10.05
N ASN A 152 3.19 -11.58 10.05
CA ASN A 152 3.94 -12.45 10.97
C ASN A 152 5.46 -12.36 10.78
N GLU A 153 5.95 -12.01 9.58
CA GLU A 153 7.39 -11.84 9.36
C GLU A 153 7.93 -10.58 10.03
N ILE A 154 7.11 -9.52 10.13
CA ILE A 154 7.44 -8.33 10.93
C ILE A 154 7.48 -8.67 12.43
N VAL A 155 6.53 -9.49 12.90
CA VAL A 155 6.53 -9.95 14.30
C VAL A 155 7.80 -10.77 14.61
N LYS A 156 8.17 -11.69 13.72
CA LYS A 156 9.42 -12.47 13.86
C LYS A 156 10.66 -11.57 13.82
N LEU A 157 10.69 -10.56 12.98
CA LEU A 157 11.78 -9.58 12.94
C LEU A 157 11.92 -8.87 14.29
N ALA A 158 10.83 -8.36 14.86
CA ALA A 158 10.85 -7.71 16.17
C ALA A 158 11.38 -8.63 17.29
N GLN A 159 11.01 -9.91 17.26
CA GLN A 159 11.46 -10.93 18.22
C GLN A 159 12.92 -11.33 18.03
N SER A 160 13.47 -11.19 16.82
CA SER A 160 14.86 -11.57 16.51
C SER A 160 15.89 -10.51 16.91
N ILE A 161 15.46 -9.31 17.28
CA ILE A 161 16.36 -8.21 17.66
C ILE A 161 17.07 -8.58 18.98
N THR A 162 18.39 -8.70 18.93
CA THR A 162 19.23 -9.06 20.07
C THR A 162 19.41 -7.89 21.04
N ASP A 163 19.79 -8.18 22.29
CA ASP A 163 20.05 -7.15 23.30
C ASP A 163 21.17 -6.20 22.86
N LYS A 164 22.23 -6.72 22.21
CA LYS A 164 23.32 -5.92 21.67
C LYS A 164 22.86 -4.92 20.61
N GLN A 165 21.96 -5.35 19.71
CA GLN A 165 21.36 -4.45 18.72
C GLN A 165 20.46 -3.40 19.38
N ARG A 166 19.71 -3.76 20.42
CA ARG A 166 18.88 -2.82 21.19
C ARG A 166 19.72 -1.76 21.88
N GLU A 167 20.81 -2.17 22.55
CA GLU A 167 21.74 -1.27 23.22
C GLU A 167 22.38 -0.29 22.24
N GLU A 168 22.82 -0.78 21.08
CA GLU A 168 23.39 0.06 20.04
C GLU A 168 22.37 1.05 19.48
N MET A 169 21.17 0.63 19.11
CA MET A 169 20.10 1.52 18.65
C MET A 169 19.83 2.61 19.70
N HIS A 170 19.75 2.25 20.97
CA HIS A 170 19.53 3.20 22.07
C HIS A 170 20.66 4.22 22.17
N SER A 171 21.91 3.79 22.00
CA SER A 171 23.07 4.68 22.03
C SER A 171 23.17 5.63 20.84
N LEU A 172 22.61 5.23 19.71
CA LEU A 172 22.59 6.00 18.46
C LEU A 172 21.49 7.05 18.42
N GLN A 173 20.38 6.79 19.09
CA GLN A 173 19.18 7.62 19.05
C GLN A 173 19.47 9.04 19.59
N ASN A 174 19.34 10.06 18.74
CA ASN A 174 19.69 11.44 19.10
C ASN A 174 18.80 12.51 18.43
N ILE A 175 17.75 12.12 17.75
CA ILE A 175 16.77 13.00 17.12
C ILE A 175 15.35 12.48 17.36
N GLU A 176 14.39 13.37 17.55
CA GLU A 176 12.98 13.02 17.74
C GLU A 176 12.35 12.42 16.47
N PRO A 177 11.40 11.48 16.66
CA PRO A 177 10.91 10.92 17.93
C PRO A 177 11.93 9.95 18.56
N TYR A 178 12.07 10.03 19.88
CA TYR A 178 12.93 9.13 20.68
C TYR A 178 12.21 7.80 20.96
N GLU A 179 11.71 7.15 19.92
CA GLU A 179 10.95 5.91 19.98
C GLU A 179 11.53 4.89 19.01
N ILE A 180 11.22 3.62 19.26
CA ILE A 180 11.46 2.58 18.25
C ILE A 180 10.45 2.76 17.13
N ILE A 181 10.96 2.95 15.92
CA ILE A 181 10.14 3.16 14.72
C ILE A 181 10.03 1.89 13.88
N SER A 182 8.97 1.83 13.11
CA SER A 182 8.76 0.87 12.03
C SER A 182 8.70 1.61 10.71
N ALA A 183 9.61 1.31 9.80
CA ALA A 183 9.67 1.90 8.46
C ALA A 183 9.57 0.83 7.38
N SER A 184 9.00 1.19 6.22
CA SER A 184 8.91 0.30 5.06
C SER A 184 9.34 1.03 3.81
N TYR A 185 10.20 0.40 2.98
CA TYR A 185 10.78 0.97 1.77
C TYR A 185 11.18 -0.14 0.79
N GLU A 186 11.65 0.22 -0.41
CA GLU A 186 12.11 -0.71 -1.44
C GLU A 186 11.13 -1.85 -1.72
N SER A 187 9.93 -1.50 -2.14
CA SER A 187 8.97 -2.50 -2.56
C SER A 187 9.30 -3.01 -3.96
N ASP A 188 9.37 -4.33 -4.10
CA ASP A 188 9.36 -5.01 -5.37
C ASP A 188 8.07 -5.83 -5.49
N THR A 189 7.51 -5.91 -6.65
CA THR A 189 6.22 -6.57 -6.79
C THR A 189 6.03 -7.28 -8.10
N ASN A 190 5.51 -8.50 -8.00
CA ASN A 190 4.78 -9.08 -9.10
C ASN A 190 3.30 -8.66 -8.95
N PHE A 191 3.00 -7.56 -9.56
CA PHE A 191 1.74 -6.85 -9.45
C PHE A 191 0.50 -7.74 -9.77
N MET A 192 0.58 -8.57 -10.79
CA MET A 192 -0.55 -9.41 -11.20
C MET A 192 -0.81 -10.59 -10.27
N LYS A 193 0.17 -10.98 -9.45
CA LYS A 193 0.04 -12.11 -8.52
C LYS A 193 -0.21 -11.67 -7.08
N GLU A 194 -0.21 -10.34 -6.81
CA GLU A 194 -0.23 -9.80 -5.45
C GLU A 194 0.94 -10.29 -4.58
N GLU A 195 1.95 -10.82 -5.24
CA GLU A 195 3.17 -11.29 -4.63
C GLU A 195 4.19 -10.17 -4.72
N GLY A 196 4.91 -9.95 -3.66
CA GLY A 196 5.98 -8.99 -3.60
C GLY A 196 6.52 -8.86 -2.21
N TYR A 197 7.66 -8.21 -2.14
CA TYR A 197 8.37 -7.99 -0.89
C TYR A 197 8.66 -6.50 -0.73
N LEU A 198 8.76 -6.09 0.50
CA LEU A 198 9.29 -4.79 0.87
C LEU A 198 10.35 -4.97 1.95
N THR A 199 11.26 -4.02 2.07
CA THR A 199 12.15 -3.96 3.21
C THR A 199 11.43 -3.31 4.38
N HIS A 200 11.33 -4.03 5.50
CA HIS A 200 10.80 -3.50 6.75
C HIS A 200 11.94 -3.35 7.75
N LEU A 201 12.07 -2.17 8.34
CA LEU A 201 13.09 -1.82 9.31
C LEU A 201 12.41 -1.49 10.64
N ILE A 202 12.95 -2.08 11.71
CA ILE A 202 12.63 -1.70 13.10
C ILE A 202 13.89 -1.08 13.68
N GLY A 203 13.81 0.18 14.09
CA GLY A 203 15.00 0.92 14.49
C GLY A 203 14.74 2.26 15.15
N VAL A 204 15.67 3.17 15.00
CA VAL A 204 15.67 4.51 15.58
C VAL A 204 16.11 5.56 14.57
N LEU A 205 15.89 6.83 14.90
CA LEU A 205 16.38 7.95 14.13
C LEU A 205 17.70 8.46 14.72
N THR A 206 18.67 8.75 13.83
CA THR A 206 19.96 9.29 14.25
C THR A 206 20.59 10.21 13.21
N THR A 207 21.31 11.22 13.66
CA THR A 207 22.20 12.04 12.80
C THR A 207 23.63 11.52 12.78
N LYS A 208 23.94 10.47 13.57
CA LYS A 208 25.27 9.85 13.59
C LYS A 208 25.50 9.02 12.33
N ASN A 209 26.73 9.01 11.85
CA ASN A 209 27.13 8.26 10.64
C ASN A 209 27.84 6.95 10.95
N GLU A 210 28.42 6.82 12.14
CA GLU A 210 29.11 5.61 12.58
C GLU A 210 28.07 4.63 13.15
N VAL A 211 27.85 3.55 12.43
CA VAL A 211 26.93 2.47 12.75
C VAL A 211 27.67 1.15 12.53
N SER A 212 27.54 0.21 13.45
CA SER A 212 28.19 -1.10 13.29
C SER A 212 27.53 -1.93 12.21
N ASP A 213 28.22 -2.99 11.76
CA ASP A 213 27.69 -3.96 10.78
C ASP A 213 26.52 -4.80 11.33
N LEU A 214 26.12 -4.60 12.59
CA LEU A 214 24.97 -5.28 13.18
C LEU A 214 23.62 -4.63 12.82
N LEU A 215 23.65 -3.37 12.33
CA LEU A 215 22.48 -2.58 12.02
C LEU A 215 22.57 -2.05 10.57
N GLU A 216 21.44 -1.99 9.91
CA GLU A 216 21.31 -1.33 8.62
C GLU A 216 21.13 0.18 8.83
N LYS A 217 21.70 0.96 7.91
CA LYS A 217 21.61 2.41 7.87
C LYS A 217 20.97 2.87 6.56
N VAL A 218 19.83 3.55 6.65
CA VAL A 218 19.10 4.11 5.51
C VAL A 218 19.10 5.64 5.62
N PRO A 219 19.81 6.36 4.74
CA PRO A 219 19.85 7.81 4.76
C PRO A 219 18.50 8.39 4.32
N VAL A 220 18.06 9.43 5.00
CA VAL A 220 16.86 10.22 4.68
C VAL A 220 17.27 11.67 4.53
N GLU A 221 16.97 12.25 3.38
CA GLU A 221 17.28 13.66 3.11
C GLU A 221 16.41 14.60 3.95
N ALA A 222 16.86 15.84 4.13
CA ALA A 222 16.07 16.85 4.80
C ALA A 222 14.77 17.09 4.04
N CYS A 223 13.66 16.97 4.73
CA CYS A 223 12.34 17.19 4.13
C CYS A 223 11.28 17.57 5.17
N THR A 224 10.13 17.96 4.66
CA THR A 224 8.94 18.25 5.46
C THR A 224 8.17 16.95 5.73
N TRP A 225 7.68 16.79 6.95
CA TRP A 225 6.91 15.65 7.40
C TRP A 225 5.50 16.07 7.82
N ALA A 226 4.50 15.33 7.35
CA ALA A 226 3.17 15.37 7.91
C ALA A 226 3.04 14.27 8.97
N VAL A 227 2.69 14.67 10.19
CA VAL A 227 2.67 13.80 11.36
C VAL A 227 1.26 13.69 11.89
N PHE A 228 0.77 12.46 12.05
CA PHE A 228 -0.60 12.15 12.42
C PHE A 228 -0.64 11.35 13.73
N PRO A 229 -0.99 11.98 14.85
CA PRO A 229 -1.18 11.28 16.11
C PRO A 229 -2.48 10.46 16.09
N SER A 230 -2.47 9.35 16.82
CA SER A 230 -3.65 8.54 17.08
C SER A 230 -3.55 7.86 18.44
N GLU A 231 -4.68 7.68 19.09
CA GLU A 231 -4.76 7.02 20.39
C GLU A 231 -6.01 6.14 20.44
N GLY A 232 -5.82 4.86 20.80
CA GLY A 232 -6.92 3.91 20.85
C GLY A 232 -6.48 2.45 20.84
N PRO A 233 -7.42 1.52 20.63
CA PRO A 233 -7.12 0.10 20.49
C PRO A 233 -6.10 -0.17 19.37
N PHE A 234 -5.03 -0.89 19.69
CA PHE A 234 -3.98 -1.26 18.73
C PHE A 234 -4.21 -2.70 18.24
N PRO A 235 -4.04 -3.00 16.94
CA PRO A 235 -3.54 -2.11 15.86
C PRO A 235 -4.64 -1.34 15.10
N SER A 236 -5.93 -1.55 15.40
CA SER A 236 -7.06 -1.06 14.60
C SER A 236 -7.05 0.47 14.43
N THR A 237 -6.82 1.22 15.53
CA THR A 237 -6.80 2.70 15.47
C THR A 237 -5.69 3.23 14.57
N LEU A 238 -4.51 2.60 14.58
CA LEU A 238 -3.41 2.97 13.68
C LEU A 238 -3.77 2.69 12.21
N GLN A 239 -4.37 1.54 11.93
CA GLN A 239 -4.82 1.16 10.59
C GLN A 239 -5.90 2.10 10.06
N GLU A 240 -6.91 2.44 10.89
CA GLU A 240 -7.94 3.42 10.54
C GLU A 240 -7.35 4.82 10.29
N LYS A 241 -6.37 5.24 11.11
CA LYS A 241 -5.66 6.52 10.89
C LYS A 241 -4.94 6.52 9.57
N MET A 242 -4.22 5.45 9.24
CA MET A 242 -3.54 5.28 7.95
C MET A 242 -4.54 5.37 6.79
N ALA A 243 -5.67 4.67 6.89
CA ALA A 243 -6.72 4.73 5.87
C ALA A 243 -7.22 6.16 5.65
N LYS A 244 -7.55 6.89 6.72
CA LYS A 244 -8.05 8.28 6.66
C LYS A 244 -7.00 9.26 6.11
N ILE A 245 -5.72 9.07 6.41
CA ILE A 245 -4.66 9.91 5.85
C ILE A 245 -4.71 9.86 4.32
N TYR A 246 -4.79 8.66 3.75
CA TYR A 246 -4.77 8.48 2.30
C TYR A 246 -6.13 8.76 1.64
N SER A 247 -7.25 8.47 2.32
CA SER A 247 -8.59 8.64 1.76
C SER A 247 -9.18 10.05 1.94
N GLU A 248 -8.80 10.74 3.00
CA GLU A 248 -9.41 12.02 3.36
C GLU A 248 -8.40 13.18 3.34
N TRP A 249 -7.29 13.06 4.11
CA TRP A 249 -6.36 14.16 4.29
C TRP A 249 -5.52 14.45 3.04
N LEU A 250 -4.88 13.44 2.49
CA LEU A 250 -3.96 13.61 1.37
C LEU A 250 -4.67 14.17 0.11
N PRO A 251 -5.86 13.66 -0.29
CA PRO A 251 -6.62 14.24 -1.40
C PRO A 251 -7.05 15.70 -1.17
N ALA A 252 -7.38 16.07 0.07
CA ALA A 252 -7.85 17.41 0.42
C ALA A 252 -6.71 18.39 0.74
N SER A 253 -5.48 17.91 0.88
CA SER A 253 -4.33 18.72 1.28
C SER A 253 -3.61 19.37 0.09
N ASN A 254 -2.81 20.39 0.40
CA ASN A 254 -1.86 21.01 -0.54
C ASN A 254 -0.48 20.33 -0.50
N TYR A 255 -0.44 19.03 -0.19
CA TYR A 255 0.80 18.26 -0.07
C TYR A 255 0.79 17.05 -0.99
N GLU A 256 1.98 16.68 -1.45
CA GLU A 256 2.26 15.42 -2.15
C GLU A 256 3.25 14.60 -1.34
N VAL A 257 3.12 13.27 -1.42
CA VAL A 257 4.03 12.34 -0.73
C VAL A 257 5.34 12.26 -1.51
N LEU A 258 6.46 12.36 -0.80
CA LEU A 258 7.79 12.13 -1.35
C LEU A 258 8.08 10.63 -1.43
N ASN A 259 8.91 10.23 -2.41
CA ASN A 259 9.39 8.86 -2.53
C ASN A 259 10.54 8.57 -1.55
N LEU A 260 10.28 8.74 -0.26
CA LEU A 260 11.16 8.48 0.86
C LEU A 260 10.49 7.51 1.83
N PRO A 261 11.24 6.81 2.70
CA PRO A 261 10.65 5.94 3.70
C PRO A 261 9.68 6.70 4.62
N SER A 262 8.43 6.24 4.72
CA SER A 262 7.53 6.64 5.78
C SER A 262 7.74 5.75 7.00
N PHE A 263 7.50 6.28 8.19
CA PHE A 263 7.62 5.48 9.40
C PHE A 263 6.49 5.77 10.39
N SER A 264 6.35 4.88 11.34
CA SER A 264 5.44 5.04 12.48
C SER A 264 6.12 4.56 13.75
N PHE A 265 5.65 5.03 14.90
CA PHE A 265 5.96 4.41 16.19
C PHE A 265 4.69 4.17 17.00
N THR A 266 4.78 3.28 17.98
CA THR A 266 3.67 2.93 18.84
C THR A 266 4.16 2.78 20.29
N LYS A 267 3.51 3.49 21.19
CA LYS A 267 3.68 3.41 22.64
C LYS A 267 2.48 2.69 23.24
N MET A 268 2.68 1.49 23.75
CA MET A 268 1.65 0.79 24.51
C MET A 268 1.43 1.51 25.85
N LYS A 269 0.18 1.75 26.21
CA LYS A 269 -0.17 2.33 27.53
C LYS A 269 -0.31 1.20 28.54
N GLU A 270 0.41 1.28 29.66
CA GLU A 270 0.53 0.25 30.70
C GLU A 270 -0.80 -0.23 31.32
N ILE A 271 -1.88 0.51 31.13
CA ILE A 271 -3.17 0.22 31.79
C ILE A 271 -3.99 -0.83 31.01
N ARG A 272 -3.74 -1.03 29.72
CA ARG A 272 -4.43 -2.00 28.84
C ARG A 272 -3.51 -2.44 27.71
N GLU A 273 -3.17 -3.72 27.66
CA GLU A 273 -2.29 -4.32 26.64
C GLU A 273 -2.71 -4.10 25.17
N THR A 274 -3.93 -3.61 24.96
CA THR A 274 -4.49 -3.35 23.63
C THR A 274 -4.68 -1.87 23.30
N TYR A 275 -4.23 -0.96 24.17
CA TYR A 275 -4.43 0.49 23.98
C TYR A 275 -3.08 1.19 23.79
N ALA A 276 -2.95 1.97 22.74
CA ALA A 276 -1.68 2.59 22.38
C ALA A 276 -1.84 4.03 21.91
N TYR A 277 -0.79 4.81 22.09
CA TYR A 277 -0.54 6.04 21.35
C TYR A 277 0.40 5.73 20.19
N SER A 278 0.06 6.19 18.99
CA SER A 278 0.88 6.00 17.81
C SER A 278 0.98 7.29 16.99
N GLU A 279 2.07 7.45 16.27
CA GLU A 279 2.20 8.49 15.25
C GLU A 279 2.59 7.88 13.91
N VAL A 280 2.00 8.40 12.85
CA VAL A 280 2.38 8.11 11.47
C VAL A 280 3.10 9.33 10.89
N TRP A 281 4.29 9.14 10.37
CA TRP A 281 5.15 10.15 9.78
C TRP A 281 5.26 9.91 8.27
N ILE A 282 4.79 10.86 7.47
CA ILE A 282 4.78 10.78 6.01
C ILE A 282 5.62 11.94 5.46
N PRO A 283 6.65 11.64 4.65
CA PRO A 283 7.45 12.67 4.02
C PRO A 283 6.65 13.35 2.91
N VAL A 284 6.55 14.67 2.93
CA VAL A 284 5.71 15.44 2.02
C VAL A 284 6.42 16.67 1.48
N LYS A 285 5.95 17.18 0.34
CA LYS A 285 6.28 18.52 -0.17
C LYS A 285 4.99 19.26 -0.50
N LYS A 286 5.02 20.59 -0.47
CA LYS A 286 3.91 21.41 -0.96
C LYS A 286 3.76 21.25 -2.48
N LYS A 287 2.51 21.17 -2.93
CA LYS A 287 2.16 21.23 -4.36
C LYS A 287 2.51 22.57 -4.98
#